data_4269bcf9d7294bd515b1f6c1357db4de
#
_entry.id   4269bcf9d7294bd515b1f6c1357db4de
#
_cell.length_a   1.000
_cell.length_b   1.000
_cell.length_c   1.000
_cell.angle_alpha   90.00
_cell.angle_beta   90.00
_cell.angle_gamma   90.00
#
_symmetry.space_group_name_H-M   'P 1'
#
loop_
_entity.id
_entity.type
_entity.pdbx_description
1 polymer ?
#
loop_
_entity_poly.entity_id
_entity_poly.type
_entity_poly.pdbx_seq_one_letter_code
_entity_poly.pdbx_strand_id
1 'polypeptide(L)'
;MRSLRSPNGTPTAHDRGVAHSEYSGAQFLDSLLAEGDEPLPGAHILSPRRGYLHHGIHVGNGRVVHYSGLAHCLFRGPVAEVSLAQFARGRSVWTRWRRQPVFDRAEIIRRARSRVGEDRYRILHNNCEHFCEWCVHGESRSYQVECLLSSRRVLALMLELIDRYEEFSVQLRQPLRAIRTVYHLVSSDSQPPPRVRNTAT
;
A
#
# COMPACT_ATOMS: atom_id res chain seq x y z
N MET A 1 56.57 23.27 -20.39
CA MET A 1 55.49 22.61 -21.12
C MET A 1 54.23 22.62 -20.27
N ARG A 2 53.30 23.52 -20.57
CA ARG A 2 52.03 23.63 -19.88
C ARG A 2 51.01 22.75 -20.62
N SER A 3 50.50 21.74 -19.97
CA SER A 3 49.40 20.91 -20.47
C SER A 3 48.09 21.68 -20.38
N LEU A 4 47.47 21.92 -21.51
CA LEU A 4 46.16 22.56 -21.69
C LEU A 4 45.07 21.56 -21.27
N ARG A 5 44.34 21.87 -20.19
CA ARG A 5 43.08 21.21 -19.88
C ARG A 5 42.01 21.71 -20.84
N SER A 6 41.37 20.79 -21.52
CA SER A 6 40.17 21.05 -22.34
C SER A 6 38.95 21.17 -21.38
N PRO A 7 38.17 22.26 -21.45
CA PRO A 7 36.94 22.41 -20.70
C PRO A 7 35.74 22.09 -21.60
N ASN A 8 35.40 20.87 -21.78
CA ASN A 8 34.06 20.47 -22.27
C ASN A 8 33.94 18.94 -22.21
N GLY A 9 33.81 18.44 -20.98
CA GLY A 9 33.34 17.09 -20.75
C GLY A 9 31.83 17.08 -20.80
N THR A 10 31.25 16.76 -21.96
CA THR A 10 29.87 16.28 -22.03
C THR A 10 29.73 15.08 -21.09
N PRO A 11 28.71 15.05 -20.21
CA PRO A 11 28.48 13.89 -19.35
C PRO A 11 28.24 12.66 -20.24
N THR A 12 29.13 11.69 -20.16
CA THR A 12 28.94 10.41 -20.81
C THR A 12 27.68 9.75 -20.21
N ALA A 13 26.95 9.00 -21.03
CA ALA A 13 25.66 8.35 -20.75
C ALA A 13 25.68 7.35 -19.55
N HIS A 14 26.72 7.37 -18.71
CA HIS A 14 26.92 6.47 -17.59
C HIS A 14 26.58 7.07 -16.21
N ASP A 15 26.24 8.35 -16.12
CA ASP A 15 25.91 8.99 -14.86
C ASP A 15 24.40 9.24 -14.72
N ARG A 16 23.61 8.31 -15.20
CA ARG A 16 22.17 8.26 -14.90
C ARG A 16 22.06 7.80 -13.45
N GLY A 17 21.52 8.67 -12.60
CA GLY A 17 21.40 8.45 -11.17
C GLY A 17 20.83 7.06 -10.84
N VAL A 18 21.71 6.14 -10.48
CA VAL A 18 21.34 4.81 -9.97
C VAL A 18 21.23 4.95 -8.47
N ALA A 19 20.04 4.78 -7.93
CA ALA A 19 19.82 4.73 -6.51
C ALA A 19 19.80 3.27 -6.04
N HIS A 20 20.68 2.93 -5.09
CA HIS A 20 20.59 1.68 -4.37
C HIS A 20 19.59 1.85 -3.23
N SER A 21 18.52 1.07 -3.24
CA SER A 21 17.53 1.05 -2.17
C SER A 21 17.52 -0.32 -1.52
N GLU A 22 17.76 -0.36 -0.21
CA GLU A 22 17.66 -1.58 0.58
C GLU A 22 16.37 -1.54 1.42
N TYR A 23 15.48 -2.48 1.17
CA TYR A 23 14.30 -2.70 1.99
C TYR A 23 14.28 -4.15 2.46
N SER A 24 14.21 -4.36 3.76
CA SER A 24 14.05 -5.71 4.33
C SER A 24 15.08 -6.74 3.81
N GLY A 25 16.36 -6.31 3.63
CA GLY A 25 17.45 -7.16 3.14
C GLY A 25 17.42 -7.44 1.63
N ALA A 26 16.50 -6.87 0.87
CA ALA A 26 16.49 -6.94 -0.59
C ALA A 26 17.22 -5.73 -1.19
N GLN A 27 18.17 -6.00 -2.08
CA GLN A 27 18.85 -4.96 -2.85
C GLN A 27 18.08 -4.69 -4.14
N PHE A 28 17.80 -3.41 -4.40
CA PHE A 28 17.19 -2.94 -5.63
C PHE A 28 18.16 -2.02 -6.36
N LEU A 29 18.16 -2.15 -7.67
CA LEU A 29 18.79 -1.20 -8.57
C LEU A 29 17.66 -0.38 -9.21
N ASP A 30 17.48 0.84 -8.75
CA ASP A 30 16.48 1.74 -9.29
C ASP A 30 17.18 2.75 -10.21
N SER A 31 16.82 2.78 -11.50
CA SER A 31 17.37 3.68 -12.50
C SER A 31 16.39 4.79 -12.83
N LEU A 32 16.84 6.05 -12.70
CA LEU A 32 16.01 7.20 -13.08
C LEU A 32 15.76 7.19 -14.60
N LEU A 33 14.50 7.33 -14.98
CA LEU A 33 14.11 7.51 -16.38
C LEU A 33 14.42 8.95 -16.80
N ALA A 34 15.14 9.13 -17.91
CA ALA A 34 15.40 10.46 -18.43
C ALA A 34 14.10 11.10 -18.97
N GLU A 35 14.06 12.42 -18.99
CA GLU A 35 12.92 13.15 -19.53
C GLU A 35 12.73 12.83 -21.01
N GLY A 36 11.51 12.46 -21.40
CA GLY A 36 11.19 12.04 -22.76
C GLY A 36 11.45 10.57 -23.08
N ASP A 37 12.15 9.85 -22.20
CA ASP A 37 12.35 8.41 -22.37
C ASP A 37 11.10 7.60 -21.98
N GLU A 38 10.92 6.45 -22.61
CA GLU A 38 9.87 5.49 -22.30
C GLU A 38 10.50 4.22 -21.68
N PRO A 39 9.96 3.69 -20.57
CA PRO A 39 10.44 2.43 -20.01
C PRO A 39 10.21 1.27 -20.99
N LEU A 40 11.00 0.22 -20.88
CA LEU A 40 10.75 -0.99 -21.68
C LEU A 40 9.38 -1.59 -21.34
N PRO A 41 8.62 -2.13 -22.31
CA PRO A 41 7.40 -2.88 -22.03
C PRO A 41 7.66 -4.04 -21.04
N GLY A 42 6.78 -4.22 -20.06
CA GLY A 42 6.95 -5.18 -18.96
C GLY A 42 7.85 -4.68 -17.82
N ALA A 43 8.37 -3.46 -17.89
CA ALA A 43 9.19 -2.91 -16.81
C ALA A 43 8.34 -2.60 -15.55
N HIS A 44 8.88 -2.96 -14.39
CA HIS A 44 8.39 -2.49 -13.09
C HIS A 44 8.89 -1.06 -12.88
N ILE A 45 7.98 -0.12 -12.75
CA ILE A 45 8.30 1.30 -12.60
C ILE A 45 7.79 1.85 -11.28
N LEU A 46 8.48 2.89 -10.80
CA LEU A 46 8.22 3.57 -9.54
C LEU A 46 8.03 5.06 -9.79
N SER A 47 7.22 5.68 -8.96
CA SER A 47 7.15 7.14 -8.86
C SER A 47 6.97 7.56 -7.41
N PRO A 48 7.80 8.47 -6.87
CA PRO A 48 7.71 8.90 -5.48
C PRO A 48 6.35 9.53 -5.16
N ARG A 49 5.84 9.25 -3.96
CA ARG A 49 4.68 9.89 -3.35
C ARG A 49 5.05 10.35 -1.95
N ARG A 50 4.21 11.14 -1.34
CA ARG A 50 4.43 11.57 0.04
C ARG A 50 4.34 10.36 0.98
N GLY A 51 5.50 9.91 1.48
CA GLY A 51 5.60 8.81 2.44
C GLY A 51 5.67 7.40 1.86
N TYR A 52 5.60 7.21 0.53
CA TYR A 52 5.74 5.89 -0.10
C TYR A 52 6.18 5.98 -1.56
N LEU A 53 6.58 4.85 -2.12
CA LEU A 53 6.80 4.68 -3.56
C LEU A 53 5.56 4.06 -4.20
N HIS A 54 5.07 4.68 -5.27
CA HIS A 54 3.97 4.16 -6.06
C HIS A 54 4.50 3.28 -7.18
N HIS A 55 3.92 2.11 -7.37
CA HIS A 55 4.38 1.06 -8.27
C HIS A 55 3.42 0.86 -9.43
N GLY A 56 3.96 0.53 -10.61
CA GLY A 56 3.21 0.19 -11.81
C GLY A 56 4.01 -0.70 -12.76
N ILE A 57 3.32 -1.33 -13.70
CA ILE A 57 3.90 -2.08 -14.82
C ILE A 57 3.70 -1.28 -16.09
N HIS A 58 4.79 -0.91 -16.75
CA HIS A 58 4.73 -0.30 -18.07
C HIS A 58 4.33 -1.35 -19.12
N VAL A 59 3.27 -1.11 -19.88
CA VAL A 59 2.70 -2.08 -20.81
C VAL A 59 2.89 -1.72 -22.28
N GLY A 60 3.79 -0.75 -22.54
CA GLY A 60 4.09 -0.21 -23.88
C GLY A 60 3.21 0.97 -24.26
N ASN A 61 3.61 1.69 -25.32
CA ASN A 61 2.88 2.83 -25.88
C ASN A 61 2.52 3.90 -24.83
N GLY A 62 3.44 4.24 -23.94
CA GLY A 62 3.23 5.21 -22.86
C GLY A 62 2.13 4.82 -21.87
N ARG A 63 1.76 3.53 -21.75
CA ARG A 63 0.69 3.04 -20.88
C ARG A 63 1.24 2.29 -19.67
N VAL A 64 0.60 2.47 -18.54
CA VAL A 64 0.97 1.85 -17.25
C VAL A 64 -0.25 1.22 -16.62
N VAL A 65 -0.12 -0.04 -16.21
CA VAL A 65 -1.11 -0.69 -15.36
C VAL A 65 -0.63 -0.62 -13.91
N HIS A 66 -1.47 -0.10 -13.06
CA HIS A 66 -1.16 0.06 -11.63
C HIS A 66 -2.40 -0.11 -10.75
N TYR A 67 -2.18 -0.45 -9.50
CA TYR A 67 -3.25 -0.37 -8.50
C TYR A 67 -3.38 1.09 -8.08
N SER A 68 -4.51 1.75 -8.39
CA SER A 68 -4.70 3.19 -8.14
C SER A 68 -4.60 3.57 -6.66
N GLY A 69 -4.99 2.67 -5.76
CA GLY A 69 -4.77 2.75 -4.32
C GLY A 69 -5.26 4.04 -3.69
N LEU A 70 -4.45 4.59 -2.77
CA LEU A 70 -4.71 5.86 -2.07
C LEU A 70 -4.34 7.09 -2.91
N ALA A 71 -4.29 6.97 -4.23
CA ALA A 71 -3.79 8.02 -5.13
C ALA A 71 -4.65 9.29 -5.12
N HIS A 72 -5.90 9.21 -4.67
CA HIS A 72 -6.85 10.32 -4.59
C HIS A 72 -7.49 10.45 -3.20
N CYS A 73 -6.69 10.65 -2.16
CA CYS A 73 -7.19 10.76 -0.79
C CYS A 73 -7.62 9.40 -0.17
N LEU A 74 -8.68 9.40 0.62
CA LEU A 74 -9.13 8.26 1.42
C LEU A 74 -9.82 7.14 0.62
N PHE A 75 -10.04 7.34 -0.69
CA PHE A 75 -10.75 6.36 -1.52
C PHE A 75 -9.75 5.41 -2.20
N ARG A 76 -10.00 4.12 -2.02
CA ARG A 76 -9.28 3.04 -2.69
C ARG A 76 -9.75 2.98 -4.14
N GLY A 77 -8.82 2.92 -5.08
CA GLY A 77 -9.15 2.77 -6.49
C GLY A 77 -8.74 1.40 -7.02
N PRO A 78 -9.37 0.96 -8.12
CA PRO A 78 -9.11 -0.33 -8.75
C PRO A 78 -7.75 -0.38 -9.46
N VAL A 79 -7.39 -1.56 -9.95
CA VAL A 79 -6.33 -1.69 -10.94
C VAL A 79 -6.78 -1.01 -12.23
N ALA A 80 -5.99 -0.06 -12.70
CA ALA A 80 -6.33 0.74 -13.89
C ALA A 80 -5.14 0.82 -14.85
N GLU A 81 -5.44 0.94 -16.15
CA GLU A 81 -4.48 1.26 -17.19
C GLU A 81 -4.57 2.74 -17.52
N VAL A 82 -3.50 3.50 -17.28
CA VAL A 82 -3.42 4.96 -17.43
C VAL A 82 -2.23 5.35 -18.30
N SER A 83 -2.12 6.62 -18.70
CA SER A 83 -0.90 7.10 -19.36
C SER A 83 0.27 7.21 -18.37
N LEU A 84 1.51 7.12 -18.88
CA LEU A 84 2.73 7.32 -18.06
C LEU A 84 2.71 8.69 -17.36
N ALA A 85 2.21 9.73 -18.03
CA ALA A 85 2.07 11.06 -17.44
C ALA A 85 1.07 11.09 -16.28
N GLN A 86 -0.08 10.39 -16.41
CA GLN A 86 -1.06 10.25 -15.33
C GLN A 86 -0.50 9.44 -14.17
N PHE A 87 0.28 8.39 -14.46
CA PHE A 87 0.98 7.62 -13.43
C PHE A 87 2.02 8.47 -12.72
N ALA A 88 2.87 9.20 -13.44
CA ALA A 88 3.93 10.04 -12.88
C ALA A 88 3.42 11.24 -12.07
N ARG A 89 2.35 11.89 -12.50
CA ARG A 89 1.79 13.10 -11.87
C ARG A 89 2.81 14.22 -11.71
N GLY A 90 3.61 14.47 -12.74
CA GLY A 90 4.66 15.48 -12.75
C GLY A 90 5.86 15.15 -11.83
N ARG A 91 6.00 13.90 -11.41
CA ARG A 91 7.14 13.43 -10.60
C ARG A 91 8.04 12.54 -11.43
N SER A 92 9.26 12.35 -10.97
CA SER A 92 10.22 11.43 -11.59
C SER A 92 9.67 10.01 -11.64
N VAL A 93 10.07 9.29 -12.68
CA VAL A 93 9.78 7.86 -12.86
C VAL A 93 11.10 7.12 -12.81
N TRP A 94 11.10 6.00 -12.13
CA TRP A 94 12.25 5.12 -11.97
C TRP A 94 11.90 3.73 -12.46
N THR A 95 12.86 3.02 -13.06
CA THR A 95 12.72 1.61 -13.41
C THR A 95 13.40 0.77 -12.33
N ARG A 96 12.70 -0.22 -11.78
CA ARG A 96 13.20 -1.09 -10.72
C ARG A 96 13.74 -2.39 -11.29
N TRP A 97 14.94 -2.74 -10.86
CA TRP A 97 15.57 -4.03 -11.10
C TRP A 97 15.96 -4.66 -9.78
N ARG A 98 15.51 -5.88 -9.53
CA ARG A 98 15.86 -6.61 -8.31
C ARG A 98 16.62 -7.89 -8.62
N ARG A 99 16.04 -8.71 -9.43
CA ARG A 99 16.56 -9.99 -9.93
C ARG A 99 15.95 -10.24 -11.30
N GLN A 100 16.45 -11.27 -11.97
CA GLN A 100 15.82 -11.70 -13.22
C GLN A 100 14.32 -11.93 -13.00
N PRO A 101 13.44 -11.35 -13.84
CA PRO A 101 12.02 -11.65 -13.83
C PRO A 101 11.78 -13.15 -14.02
N VAL A 102 10.76 -13.69 -13.33
CA VAL A 102 10.35 -15.10 -13.53
C VAL A 102 9.63 -15.28 -14.86
N PHE A 103 8.92 -14.22 -15.27
CA PHE A 103 8.15 -14.22 -16.51
C PHE A 103 8.80 -13.34 -17.56
N ASP A 104 8.58 -13.68 -18.84
CA ASP A 104 8.96 -12.79 -19.93
C ASP A 104 8.09 -11.51 -19.97
N ARG A 105 8.48 -10.57 -20.78
CA ARG A 105 7.81 -9.26 -20.85
C ARG A 105 6.36 -9.36 -21.31
N ALA A 106 6.07 -10.25 -22.26
CA ALA A 106 4.71 -10.44 -22.77
C ALA A 106 3.79 -11.00 -21.68
N GLU A 107 4.30 -11.98 -20.93
CA GLU A 107 3.57 -12.57 -19.81
C GLU A 107 3.35 -11.56 -18.68
N ILE A 108 4.37 -10.76 -18.32
CA ILE A 108 4.23 -9.67 -17.31
C ILE A 108 3.10 -8.71 -17.71
N ILE A 109 3.07 -8.28 -18.98
CA ILE A 109 2.02 -7.38 -19.50
C ILE A 109 0.66 -8.08 -19.44
N ARG A 110 0.57 -9.32 -19.88
CA ARG A 110 -0.67 -10.09 -19.85
C ARG A 110 -1.21 -10.22 -18.42
N ARG A 111 -0.34 -10.53 -17.47
CA ARG A 111 -0.67 -10.60 -16.04
C ARG A 111 -1.16 -9.25 -15.51
N ALA A 112 -0.47 -8.19 -15.82
CA ALA A 112 -0.86 -6.86 -15.39
C ALA A 112 -2.27 -6.50 -15.90
N ARG A 113 -2.53 -6.72 -17.18
CA ARG A 113 -3.83 -6.44 -17.81
C ARG A 113 -4.95 -7.36 -17.33
N SER A 114 -4.65 -8.61 -16.96
CA SER A 114 -5.65 -9.55 -16.46
C SER A 114 -6.34 -9.12 -15.16
N ARG A 115 -5.75 -8.18 -14.42
CA ARG A 115 -6.30 -7.66 -13.17
C ARG A 115 -6.89 -6.25 -13.31
N VAL A 116 -6.94 -5.66 -14.50
CA VAL A 116 -7.58 -4.35 -14.72
C VAL A 116 -9.06 -4.44 -14.30
N GLY A 117 -9.50 -3.48 -13.49
CA GLY A 117 -10.83 -3.44 -12.89
C GLY A 117 -10.93 -4.13 -11.53
N GLU A 118 -9.90 -4.84 -11.06
CA GLU A 118 -9.90 -5.42 -9.72
C GLU A 118 -9.92 -4.31 -8.65
N ASP A 119 -10.92 -4.30 -7.79
CA ASP A 119 -11.10 -3.35 -6.69
C ASP A 119 -11.02 -4.05 -5.32
N ARG A 120 -9.82 -4.58 -5.00
CA ARG A 120 -9.54 -5.28 -3.73
C ARG A 120 -8.30 -4.72 -3.03
N TYR A 121 -8.06 -3.41 -3.18
CA TYR A 121 -6.88 -2.78 -2.59
C TYR A 121 -6.86 -2.91 -1.08
N ARG A 122 -5.73 -3.39 -0.53
CA ARG A 122 -5.44 -3.45 0.91
C ARG A 122 -3.99 -3.05 1.15
N ILE A 123 -3.75 -2.06 1.98
CA ILE A 123 -2.40 -1.51 2.22
C ILE A 123 -1.40 -2.61 2.60
N LEU A 124 -1.76 -3.51 3.51
CA LEU A 124 -0.85 -4.51 4.05
C LEU A 124 -0.75 -5.80 3.21
N HIS A 125 -1.71 -6.10 2.33
CA HIS A 125 -1.80 -7.43 1.71
C HIS A 125 -2.02 -7.41 0.20
N ASN A 126 -2.49 -6.29 -0.37
CA ASN A 126 -2.78 -6.18 -1.80
C ASN A 126 -2.67 -4.72 -2.26
N ASN A 127 -1.48 -4.13 -2.10
CA ASN A 127 -1.17 -2.78 -2.55
C ASN A 127 -0.50 -2.79 -3.94
N CYS A 128 -0.08 -1.60 -4.42
CA CYS A 128 0.54 -1.45 -5.73
C CYS A 128 1.86 -2.23 -5.88
N GLU A 129 2.66 -2.39 -4.81
CA GLU A 129 3.89 -3.18 -4.85
C GLU A 129 3.60 -4.68 -4.89
N HIS A 130 2.67 -5.20 -4.06
CA HIS A 130 2.20 -6.59 -4.14
C HIS A 130 1.74 -6.96 -5.56
N PHE A 131 0.98 -6.06 -6.20
CA PHE A 131 0.51 -6.25 -7.56
C PHE A 131 1.67 -6.37 -8.55
N CYS A 132 2.65 -5.45 -8.50
CA CYS A 132 3.78 -5.45 -9.42
C CYS A 132 4.71 -6.66 -9.19
N GLU A 133 5.02 -7.01 -7.94
CA GLU A 133 5.83 -8.19 -7.61
C GLU A 133 5.15 -9.47 -8.09
N TRP A 134 3.83 -9.57 -7.94
CA TRP A 134 3.07 -10.69 -8.51
C TRP A 134 3.14 -10.72 -10.04
N CYS A 135 3.09 -9.59 -10.72
CA CYS A 135 3.21 -9.56 -12.18
C CYS A 135 4.58 -10.04 -12.65
N VAL A 136 5.67 -9.63 -11.97
CA VAL A 136 7.06 -9.86 -12.40
C VAL A 136 7.62 -11.19 -11.90
N HIS A 137 7.32 -11.54 -10.65
CA HIS A 137 7.93 -12.67 -9.94
C HIS A 137 6.95 -13.76 -9.53
N GLY A 138 5.63 -13.56 -9.70
CA GLY A 138 4.61 -14.52 -9.25
C GLY A 138 4.31 -14.46 -7.75
N GLU A 139 5.03 -13.65 -6.99
CA GLU A 139 4.91 -13.53 -5.53
C GLU A 139 4.14 -12.25 -5.17
N SER A 140 3.06 -12.37 -4.39
CA SER A 140 2.35 -11.19 -3.87
C SER A 140 3.06 -10.70 -2.60
N ARG A 141 4.02 -9.78 -2.76
CA ARG A 141 4.90 -9.30 -1.69
C ARG A 141 5.06 -7.78 -1.76
N SER A 142 5.24 -7.12 -0.62
CA SER A 142 5.57 -5.69 -0.55
C SER A 142 6.70 -5.45 0.44
N TYR A 143 7.86 -5.05 -0.07
CA TYR A 143 9.03 -4.72 0.74
C TYR A 143 8.82 -3.47 1.57
N GLN A 144 8.03 -2.51 1.08
CA GLN A 144 7.66 -1.33 1.85
C GLN A 144 6.85 -1.71 3.09
N VAL A 145 5.90 -2.63 2.95
CA VAL A 145 5.11 -3.13 4.08
C VAL A 145 5.98 -3.93 5.04
N GLU A 146 6.85 -4.81 4.53
CA GLU A 146 7.77 -5.59 5.38
C GLU A 146 8.70 -4.69 6.18
N CYS A 147 9.28 -3.66 5.53
CA CYS A 147 10.12 -2.66 6.20
C CYS A 147 9.34 -1.89 7.27
N LEU A 148 8.10 -1.50 6.97
CA LEU A 148 7.22 -0.82 7.91
C LEU A 148 6.95 -1.70 9.15
N LEU A 149 6.57 -2.95 8.94
CA LEU A 149 6.25 -3.90 10.01
C LEU A 149 7.48 -4.33 10.83
N SER A 150 8.68 -4.33 10.22
CA SER A 150 9.94 -4.61 10.90
C SER A 150 10.46 -3.43 11.71
N SER A 151 9.89 -2.24 11.54
CA SER A 151 10.30 -1.04 12.26
C SER A 151 9.90 -1.12 13.74
N ARG A 152 10.89 -1.07 14.64
CA ARG A 152 10.66 -1.02 16.10
C ARG A 152 9.73 0.13 16.50
N ARG A 153 9.79 1.27 15.80
CA ARG A 153 8.92 2.43 16.06
C ARG A 153 7.46 2.14 15.73
N VAL A 154 7.21 1.45 14.62
CA VAL A 154 5.85 1.06 14.21
C VAL A 154 5.29 0.01 15.18
N LEU A 155 6.12 -0.96 15.57
CA LEU A 155 5.73 -1.97 16.57
C LEU A 155 5.38 -1.31 17.92
N ALA A 156 6.22 -0.38 18.40
CA ALA A 156 5.96 0.34 19.63
C ALA A 156 4.65 1.16 19.55
N LEU A 157 4.42 1.86 18.43
CA LEU A 157 3.18 2.60 18.21
C LEU A 157 1.95 1.68 18.18
N MET A 158 2.06 0.52 17.54
CA MET A 158 0.97 -0.47 17.51
C MET A 158 0.67 -1.02 18.91
N LEU A 159 1.68 -1.33 19.71
CA LEU A 159 1.51 -1.75 21.09
C LEU A 159 0.83 -0.67 21.93
N GLU A 160 1.26 0.58 21.80
CA GLU A 160 0.62 1.71 22.49
C GLU A 160 -0.84 1.91 22.08
N LEU A 161 -1.17 1.72 20.80
CA LEU A 161 -2.56 1.79 20.31
C LEU A 161 -3.42 0.64 20.86
N ILE A 162 -2.85 -0.56 20.99
CA ILE A 162 -3.53 -1.73 21.58
C ILE A 162 -3.82 -1.46 23.05
N ASP A 163 -2.83 -0.99 23.82
CA ASP A 163 -2.99 -0.66 25.23
C ASP A 163 -4.09 0.40 25.43
N ARG A 164 -4.06 1.47 24.65
CA ARG A 164 -5.12 2.50 24.68
C ARG A 164 -6.50 1.97 24.31
N TYR A 165 -6.57 1.05 23.33
CA TYR A 165 -7.84 0.43 22.97
C TYR A 165 -8.37 -0.46 24.12
N GLU A 166 -7.51 -1.20 24.79
CA GLU A 166 -7.89 -2.02 25.95
C GLU A 166 -8.40 -1.15 27.09
N GLU A 167 -7.69 -0.07 27.45
CA GLU A 167 -8.14 0.91 28.45
C GLU A 167 -9.50 1.50 28.10
N PHE A 168 -9.68 1.95 26.87
CA PHE A 168 -10.95 2.48 26.37
C PHE A 168 -12.07 1.45 26.43
N SER A 169 -11.78 0.20 26.04
CA SER A 169 -12.76 -0.90 26.09
C SER A 169 -13.19 -1.25 27.50
N VAL A 170 -12.29 -1.19 28.48
CA VAL A 170 -12.59 -1.38 29.90
C VAL A 170 -13.46 -0.23 30.43
N GLN A 171 -13.12 1.02 30.09
CA GLN A 171 -13.93 2.17 30.46
C GLN A 171 -15.36 2.11 29.92
N LEU A 172 -15.56 1.62 28.67
CA LEU A 172 -16.90 1.45 28.09
C LEU A 172 -17.70 0.30 28.75
N ARG A 173 -17.02 -0.72 29.28
CA ARG A 173 -17.70 -1.83 29.95
C ARG A 173 -18.28 -1.48 31.32
N GLN A 174 -17.71 -0.49 32.00
CA GLN A 174 -18.19 -0.09 33.33
C GLN A 174 -19.59 0.55 33.29
N PRO A 175 -19.88 1.55 32.44
CA PRO A 175 -21.23 2.13 32.37
C PRO A 175 -22.28 1.12 31.88
N LEU A 176 -21.91 0.20 30.97
CA LEU A 176 -22.83 -0.85 30.50
C LEU A 176 -23.19 -1.85 31.62
N ARG A 177 -22.26 -2.17 32.52
CA ARG A 177 -22.55 -2.99 33.72
C ARG A 177 -23.47 -2.25 34.67
N ALA A 178 -23.25 -0.95 34.91
CA ALA A 178 -24.11 -0.15 35.77
C ALA A 178 -25.53 -0.04 35.19
N ILE A 179 -25.70 0.20 33.92
CA ILE A 179 -27.00 0.24 33.23
C ILE A 179 -27.71 -1.11 33.36
N ARG A 180 -27.00 -2.22 33.16
CA ARG A 180 -27.56 -3.58 33.32
C ARG A 180 -28.00 -3.86 34.75
N THR A 181 -27.26 -3.40 35.76
CA THR A 181 -27.63 -3.53 37.17
C THR A 181 -28.90 -2.74 37.49
N VAL A 182 -28.98 -1.47 36.99
CA VAL A 182 -30.18 -0.63 37.17
C VAL A 182 -31.39 -1.26 36.49
N TYR A 183 -31.23 -1.78 35.28
CA TYR A 183 -32.32 -2.44 34.55
C TYR A 183 -32.83 -3.68 35.32
N HIS A 184 -31.95 -4.48 35.89
CA HIS A 184 -32.36 -5.65 36.70
C HIS A 184 -33.07 -5.23 38.00
N LEU A 185 -32.65 -4.15 38.64
CA LEU A 185 -33.30 -3.63 39.87
C LEU A 185 -34.71 -3.10 39.54
N VAL A 186 -34.89 -2.37 38.46
CA VAL A 186 -36.20 -1.85 38.04
C VAL A 186 -37.14 -2.93 37.55
N SER A 187 -36.61 -3.98 36.87
CA SER A 187 -37.45 -5.11 36.41
C SER A 187 -37.85 -6.09 37.49
N SER A 188 -37.10 -6.16 38.60
CA SER A 188 -37.48 -7.05 39.74
C SER A 188 -38.56 -6.47 40.62
N ASP A 189 -38.84 -5.14 40.57
CA ASP A 189 -39.90 -4.50 41.30
C ASP A 189 -41.30 -4.61 40.64
N SER A 190 -41.34 -5.18 39.43
CA SER A 190 -42.61 -5.41 38.68
C SER A 190 -43.24 -6.76 39.05
N GLN A 191 -43.58 -6.96 40.31
CA GLN A 191 -44.47 -8.08 40.68
C GLN A 191 -45.88 -7.79 40.15
N PRO A 192 -46.55 -8.73 39.45
CA PRO A 192 -47.94 -8.57 39.06
C PRO A 192 -48.84 -8.50 40.31
N PRO A 193 -49.87 -7.68 40.32
CA PRO A 193 -50.79 -7.54 41.46
C PRO A 193 -51.42 -8.90 41.82
N PRO A 194 -51.69 -9.15 43.10
CA PRO A 194 -52.24 -10.40 43.54
C PRO A 194 -53.62 -10.65 42.87
N ARG A 195 -53.80 -11.86 42.33
CA ARG A 195 -55.09 -12.27 41.76
C ARG A 195 -56.16 -12.27 42.84
N VAL A 196 -57.12 -11.42 42.73
CA VAL A 196 -58.34 -11.44 43.56
C VAL A 196 -59.13 -12.74 43.22
N ARG A 197 -59.22 -13.64 44.17
CA ARG A 197 -60.10 -14.79 44.05
C ARG A 197 -61.54 -14.32 44.23
N ASN A 198 -62.33 -14.31 43.17
CA ASN A 198 -63.79 -14.22 43.31
C ASN A 198 -64.33 -15.52 43.86
N THR A 199 -64.69 -15.50 45.11
CA THR A 199 -65.60 -16.54 45.67
C THR A 199 -67.01 -16.09 45.35
N ALA A 200 -67.63 -16.71 44.36
CA ALA A 200 -69.07 -16.66 44.13
C ALA A 200 -69.69 -17.83 44.86
N THR A 201 -70.57 -17.51 45.82
CA THR A 201 -71.61 -18.37 46.36
C THR A 201 -72.77 -18.43 45.39
#